data_232369379c2815658f5f30eb9a9336d5
#
_entry.id   232369379c2815658f5f30eb9a9336d5
#
_cell.length_a   1.000
_cell.length_b   1.000
_cell.length_c   1.000
_cell.angle_alpha   90.00
_cell.angle_beta   90.00
_cell.angle_gamma   90.00
#
_symmetry.space_group_name_H-M   'P 1'
#
loop_
_entity.id
_entity.type
_entity.pdbx_description
1 polymer ?
#
loop_
_entity_poly.entity_id
_entity_poly.type
_entity_poly.pdbx_seq_one_letter_code
_entity_poly.pdbx_strand_id
1 'polypeptide(L)'
;MINRSEILQTIAMIDQQHLDIRTITMGISLLSCCDPDAKKACDKIYEKITRYAEKLVKTGEDIQHEFGIPIVNKRISVTPMALVAGASETEDYVPFAMALDRAAKTCGVNFIGGYSALVQKGFSKGDELLLRSIPQALAQTELVCSSVNVGSTKAGINMDAVARMGRIIKETAHLTRAQDGLGCAKLVVFCNAVEDNPFMAGAFHGVGEADSVINVGVSGPGVVYHALQSCKGQPFDVVAETIKKTAFQITRMGQMVAAEASRRLDTPFGIVDLSLAPTPAVGDSVARILEEMGLAVCGTHGTTAALALLNDAVKKGGVMASGHVGGLSGAFIPVSEDEGMIAAALDGTLTIDKLEAMTCVCSVGLDMIAVPGSTSAETIAAIIADEAAVGMVNSKTTAVRVIPVEGADVGDMVEMGGLLGSAPVMPVHEASSADFIARGGRIPAPLQSLKN
;
A
#
# COMPACT_ATOMS: atom_id res chain seq x y z
N MET A 1 6.94 9.14 36.11
CA MET A 1 8.19 8.41 36.45
C MET A 1 8.45 7.46 35.30
N ILE A 2 9.60 7.55 34.61
CA ILE A 2 9.95 6.64 33.53
C ILE A 2 10.28 5.29 34.19
N ASN A 3 9.55 4.24 33.80
CA ASN A 3 9.76 2.90 34.34
C ASN A 3 10.96 2.26 33.62
N ARG A 4 11.98 1.80 34.35
CA ARG A 4 13.17 1.16 33.78
C ARG A 4 12.83 -0.03 32.89
N SER A 5 11.79 -0.80 33.22
CA SER A 5 11.36 -1.93 32.41
C SER A 5 10.79 -1.49 31.06
N GLU A 6 10.09 -0.36 30.98
CA GLU A 6 9.54 0.18 29.72
C GLU A 6 10.66 0.68 28.80
N ILE A 7 11.73 1.29 29.36
CA ILE A 7 12.91 1.69 28.58
C ILE A 7 13.57 0.46 27.96
N LEU A 8 13.84 -0.58 28.77
CA LEU A 8 14.47 -1.80 28.30
C LEU A 8 13.63 -2.52 27.25
N GLN A 9 12.30 -2.52 27.42
CA GLN A 9 11.38 -3.07 26.44
C GLN A 9 11.44 -2.30 25.11
N THR A 10 11.45 -0.96 25.16
CA THR A 10 11.58 -0.14 23.94
C THR A 10 12.86 -0.42 23.19
N ILE A 11 13.99 -0.53 23.90
CA ILE A 11 15.29 -0.88 23.30
C ILE A 11 15.22 -2.27 22.64
N ALA A 12 14.65 -3.26 23.32
CA ALA A 12 14.48 -4.60 22.75
C ALA A 12 13.60 -4.62 21.49
N MET A 13 12.53 -3.82 21.49
CA MET A 13 11.66 -3.69 20.31
C MET A 13 12.42 -3.17 19.09
N ILE A 14 13.33 -2.23 19.27
CA ILE A 14 14.13 -1.65 18.18
C ILE A 14 15.27 -2.60 17.77
N ASP A 15 16.10 -3.03 18.72
CA ASP A 15 17.35 -3.73 18.43
C ASP A 15 17.16 -5.21 18.07
N GLN A 16 16.09 -5.86 18.56
CA GLN A 16 15.91 -7.31 18.48
C GLN A 16 14.62 -7.74 17.79
N GLN A 17 13.61 -6.86 17.72
CA GLN A 17 12.26 -7.22 17.29
C GLN A 17 11.79 -6.46 16.04
N HIS A 18 12.71 -5.82 15.34
CA HIS A 18 12.46 -5.14 14.06
C HIS A 18 11.37 -4.04 14.08
N LEU A 19 11.25 -3.30 15.21
CA LEU A 19 10.43 -2.09 15.22
C LEU A 19 11.04 -1.05 14.30
N ASP A 20 10.29 -0.58 13.33
CA ASP A 20 10.71 0.52 12.47
C ASP A 20 9.62 1.57 12.25
N ILE A 21 10.05 2.77 11.90
CA ILE A 21 9.22 3.74 11.22
C ILE A 21 9.35 3.44 9.74
N ARG A 22 8.35 2.77 9.19
CA ARG A 22 8.38 2.33 7.81
C ARG A 22 8.49 3.50 6.85
N THR A 23 7.82 4.63 7.17
CA THR A 23 7.89 5.82 6.33
C THR A 23 7.52 7.09 7.09
N ILE A 24 8.18 8.20 6.74
CA ILE A 24 7.66 9.55 6.90
C ILE A 24 7.24 10.02 5.50
N THR A 25 5.96 10.30 5.32
CA THR A 25 5.38 10.71 4.03
C THR A 25 4.85 12.14 4.14
N MET A 26 5.34 13.02 3.27
CA MET A 26 4.79 14.37 3.12
C MET A 26 3.71 14.36 2.04
N GLY A 27 2.47 14.63 2.42
CA GLY A 27 1.38 14.93 1.50
C GLY A 27 1.49 16.36 1.01
N ILE A 28 1.34 16.61 -0.30
CA ILE A 28 1.42 17.95 -0.90
C ILE A 28 0.29 18.13 -1.90
N SER A 29 -0.57 19.13 -1.67
CA SER A 29 -1.59 19.52 -2.62
C SER A 29 -0.96 20.19 -3.84
N LEU A 30 -1.29 19.72 -5.04
CA LEU A 30 -0.83 20.30 -6.31
C LEU A 30 -1.91 21.08 -7.05
N LEU A 31 -3.08 21.31 -6.42
CA LEU A 31 -4.19 22.04 -7.07
C LEU A 31 -3.80 23.45 -7.52
N SER A 32 -2.92 24.13 -6.78
CA SER A 32 -2.40 25.44 -7.17
C SER A 32 -1.42 25.41 -8.36
N CYS A 33 -1.01 24.21 -8.80
CA CYS A 33 -0.10 24.03 -9.94
C CYS A 33 -0.83 23.88 -11.28
N CYS A 34 -2.17 23.80 -11.27
CA CYS A 34 -2.96 23.73 -12.49
C CYS A 34 -2.63 24.89 -13.43
N ASP A 35 -2.43 24.57 -14.71
CA ASP A 35 -2.17 25.56 -15.77
C ASP A 35 -2.61 24.96 -17.13
N PRO A 36 -3.24 25.76 -18.01
CA PRO A 36 -3.54 25.31 -19.38
C PRO A 36 -2.29 24.88 -20.16
N ASP A 37 -1.16 25.52 -19.91
CA ASP A 37 0.14 25.16 -20.47
C ASP A 37 0.76 24.02 -19.63
N ALA A 38 0.83 22.82 -20.19
CA ALA A 38 1.35 21.62 -19.52
C ALA A 38 2.81 21.79 -19.04
N LYS A 39 3.65 22.54 -19.79
CA LYS A 39 5.04 22.80 -19.38
C LYS A 39 5.08 23.67 -18.13
N LYS A 40 4.29 24.73 -18.09
CA LYS A 40 4.19 25.59 -16.89
C LYS A 40 3.62 24.82 -15.70
N ALA A 41 2.63 23.96 -15.92
CA ALA A 41 2.11 23.10 -14.87
C ALA A 41 3.21 22.19 -14.30
N CYS A 42 3.99 21.51 -15.16
CA CYS A 42 5.12 20.69 -14.75
C CYS A 42 6.19 21.47 -13.98
N ASP A 43 6.51 22.69 -14.42
CA ASP A 43 7.49 23.53 -13.73
C ASP A 43 6.98 23.95 -12.34
N LYS A 44 5.71 24.38 -12.21
CA LYS A 44 5.07 24.67 -10.92
C LYS A 44 5.04 23.47 -9.98
N ILE A 45 4.75 22.27 -10.50
CA ILE A 45 4.76 21.00 -9.75
C ILE A 45 6.15 20.75 -9.18
N TYR A 46 7.17 20.81 -10.02
CA TYR A 46 8.55 20.61 -9.59
C TYR A 46 8.98 21.63 -8.52
N GLU A 47 8.73 22.92 -8.74
CA GLU A 47 9.08 23.99 -7.81
C GLU A 47 8.35 23.84 -6.45
N LYS A 48 7.04 23.52 -6.48
CA LYS A 48 6.27 23.34 -5.24
C LYS A 48 6.79 22.15 -4.45
N ILE A 49 6.96 20.99 -5.06
CA ILE A 49 7.43 19.78 -4.38
C ILE A 49 8.82 20.01 -3.79
N THR A 50 9.77 20.50 -4.57
CA THR A 50 11.15 20.70 -4.12
C THR A 50 11.25 21.72 -2.98
N ARG A 51 10.43 22.76 -3.00
CA ARG A 51 10.37 23.74 -1.91
C ARG A 51 9.79 23.16 -0.63
N TYR A 52 8.69 22.40 -0.70
CA TYR A 52 8.03 21.85 0.50
C TYR A 52 8.83 20.71 1.12
N ALA A 53 9.37 19.83 0.31
CA ALA A 53 10.08 18.64 0.76
C ALA A 53 11.61 18.82 0.89
N GLU A 54 12.15 20.03 0.73
CA GLU A 54 13.59 20.34 0.79
C GLU A 54 14.30 19.70 2.00
N LYS A 55 13.65 19.73 3.17
CA LYS A 55 14.23 19.26 4.43
C LYS A 55 13.73 17.89 4.87
N LEU A 56 12.84 17.25 4.11
CA LEU A 56 12.16 16.01 4.53
C LEU A 56 13.13 14.89 4.85
N VAL A 57 14.03 14.58 3.93
CA VAL A 57 15.00 13.48 4.07
C VAL A 57 15.93 13.73 5.24
N LYS A 58 16.56 14.92 5.28
CA LYS A 58 17.46 15.29 6.37
C LYS A 58 16.76 15.25 7.73
N THR A 59 15.53 15.74 7.82
CA THR A 59 14.76 15.70 9.07
C THR A 59 14.50 14.25 9.51
N GLY A 60 14.17 13.36 8.58
CA GLY A 60 14.00 11.93 8.90
C GLY A 60 15.30 11.29 9.41
N GLU A 61 16.44 11.60 8.78
CA GLU A 61 17.76 11.11 9.21
C GLU A 61 18.16 11.65 10.59
N ASP A 62 17.95 12.95 10.83
CA ASP A 62 18.25 13.56 12.12
C ASP A 62 17.41 12.95 13.25
N ILE A 63 16.09 12.70 13.01
CA ILE A 63 15.21 12.04 13.99
C ILE A 63 15.66 10.60 14.23
N GLN A 64 15.96 9.85 13.16
CA GLN A 64 16.50 8.48 13.28
C GLN A 64 17.74 8.44 14.15
N HIS A 65 18.67 9.34 13.92
CA HIS A 65 19.92 9.40 14.68
C HIS A 65 19.70 9.77 16.17
N GLU A 66 18.81 10.73 16.42
CA GLU A 66 18.55 11.21 17.80
C GLU A 66 17.73 10.22 18.63
N PHE A 67 16.75 9.56 18.00
CA PHE A 67 15.82 8.65 18.70
C PHE A 67 16.31 7.20 18.68
N GLY A 68 17.28 6.88 17.83
CA GLY A 68 17.76 5.50 17.64
C GLY A 68 16.73 4.58 16.98
N ILE A 69 15.65 5.12 16.39
CA ILE A 69 14.60 4.34 15.73
C ILE A 69 14.82 4.38 14.22
N PRO A 70 14.96 3.24 13.52
CA PRO A 70 15.12 3.22 12.08
C PRO A 70 13.93 3.91 11.37
N ILE A 71 14.22 4.81 10.43
CA ILE A 71 13.22 5.43 9.54
C ILE A 71 13.56 5.02 8.11
N VAL A 72 12.90 3.96 7.66
CA VAL A 72 13.30 3.22 6.46
C VAL A 72 13.08 4.02 5.19
N ASN A 73 11.90 4.65 5.04
CA ASN A 73 11.58 5.43 3.86
C ASN A 73 11.20 6.88 4.22
N LYS A 74 11.51 7.78 3.30
CA LYS A 74 11.00 9.15 3.22
C LYS A 74 10.30 9.27 1.88
N ARG A 75 9.01 9.62 1.89
CA ARG A 75 8.16 9.59 0.69
C ARG A 75 7.39 10.90 0.52
N ILE A 76 6.89 11.09 -0.67
CA ILE A 76 5.96 12.18 -1.01
C ILE A 76 4.69 11.54 -1.58
N SER A 77 3.53 12.07 -1.22
CA SER A 77 2.27 11.81 -1.89
C SER A 77 1.66 13.13 -2.38
N VAL A 78 1.12 13.14 -3.59
CA VAL A 78 0.56 14.36 -4.19
C VAL A 78 -0.89 14.17 -4.58
N THR A 79 -1.59 15.28 -4.83
CA THR A 79 -2.95 15.27 -5.38
C THR A 79 -3.03 14.36 -6.60
N PRO A 80 -4.11 13.56 -6.77
CA PRO A 80 -4.28 12.71 -7.94
C PRO A 80 -4.03 13.48 -9.23
N MET A 81 -3.01 13.06 -9.97
CA MET A 81 -2.49 13.80 -11.13
C MET A 81 -3.53 13.97 -12.24
N ALA A 82 -4.50 13.05 -12.36
CA ALA A 82 -5.60 13.20 -13.31
C ALA A 82 -6.38 14.53 -13.11
N LEU A 83 -6.48 15.03 -11.86
CA LEU A 83 -7.15 16.29 -11.56
C LEU A 83 -6.31 17.51 -11.95
N VAL A 84 -5.00 17.45 -11.73
CA VAL A 84 -4.07 18.55 -11.99
C VAL A 84 -3.77 18.64 -13.49
N ALA A 85 -3.37 17.54 -14.11
CA ALA A 85 -3.08 17.46 -15.53
C ALA A 85 -4.33 17.66 -16.41
N GLY A 86 -5.52 17.33 -15.88
CA GLY A 86 -6.80 17.55 -16.56
C GLY A 86 -7.13 19.01 -16.83
N ALA A 87 -6.45 19.95 -16.17
CA ALA A 87 -6.55 21.40 -16.43
C ALA A 87 -5.67 21.87 -17.61
N SER A 88 -4.79 21.00 -18.12
CA SER A 88 -3.84 21.38 -19.18
C SER A 88 -4.37 20.97 -20.57
N GLU A 89 -4.04 21.78 -21.57
CA GLU A 89 -4.38 21.53 -22.98
C GLU A 89 -3.33 20.60 -23.63
N THR A 90 -3.26 19.36 -23.15
CA THR A 90 -2.37 18.32 -23.69
C THR A 90 -3.06 16.96 -23.71
N GLU A 91 -2.60 16.09 -24.59
CA GLU A 91 -3.02 14.68 -24.63
C GLU A 91 -1.93 13.73 -24.11
N ASP A 92 -0.74 14.23 -23.84
CA ASP A 92 0.36 13.45 -23.27
C ASP A 92 0.60 13.83 -21.81
N TYR A 93 0.43 12.85 -20.90
CA TYR A 93 0.62 13.04 -19.45
C TYR A 93 1.94 12.47 -18.93
N VAL A 94 2.74 11.80 -19.76
CA VAL A 94 4.06 11.31 -19.38
C VAL A 94 4.97 12.42 -18.83
N PRO A 95 4.98 13.67 -19.40
CA PRO A 95 5.77 14.77 -18.85
C PRO A 95 5.46 15.11 -17.39
N PHE A 96 4.23 14.92 -16.94
CA PHE A 96 3.87 15.11 -15.52
C PHE A 96 4.52 14.05 -14.62
N ALA A 97 4.54 12.78 -15.05
CA ALA A 97 5.26 11.74 -14.33
C ALA A 97 6.76 12.03 -14.27
N MET A 98 7.35 12.49 -15.38
CA MET A 98 8.76 12.91 -15.42
C MET A 98 9.06 14.11 -14.50
N ALA A 99 8.13 15.04 -14.35
CA ALA A 99 8.26 16.16 -13.41
C ALA A 99 8.23 15.67 -11.96
N LEU A 100 7.35 14.72 -11.62
CA LEU A 100 7.29 14.08 -10.31
C LEU A 100 8.59 13.32 -10.00
N ASP A 101 9.08 12.51 -10.93
CA ASP A 101 10.31 11.71 -10.77
C ASP A 101 11.54 12.62 -10.56
N ARG A 102 11.64 13.68 -11.35
CA ARG A 102 12.69 14.70 -11.20
C ARG A 102 12.64 15.38 -9.84
N ALA A 103 11.44 15.76 -9.37
CA ALA A 103 11.26 16.38 -8.06
C ALA A 103 11.63 15.39 -6.93
N ALA A 104 11.20 14.14 -7.02
CA ALA A 104 11.53 13.09 -6.05
C ALA A 104 13.04 12.84 -5.96
N LYS A 105 13.73 12.77 -7.10
CA LYS A 105 15.18 12.63 -7.17
C LYS A 105 15.90 13.86 -6.56
N THR A 106 15.41 15.06 -6.82
CA THR A 106 15.98 16.28 -6.25
C THR A 106 15.83 16.33 -4.72
N CYS A 107 14.68 15.88 -4.19
CA CYS A 107 14.44 15.81 -2.74
C CYS A 107 15.15 14.63 -2.08
N GLY A 108 15.63 13.65 -2.85
CA GLY A 108 16.28 12.44 -2.33
C GLY A 108 15.32 11.45 -1.67
N VAL A 109 14.00 11.52 -1.98
CA VAL A 109 13.01 10.61 -1.41
C VAL A 109 13.02 9.25 -2.12
N ASN A 110 12.51 8.23 -1.44
CA ASN A 110 12.49 6.86 -1.95
C ASN A 110 11.41 6.63 -3.00
N PHE A 111 10.22 7.26 -2.83
CA PHE A 111 9.08 7.17 -3.75
C PHE A 111 8.26 8.44 -3.74
N ILE A 112 7.54 8.67 -4.85
CA ILE A 112 6.51 9.69 -4.96
C ILE A 112 5.24 9.07 -5.53
N GLY A 113 4.15 9.11 -4.76
CA GLY A 113 2.82 8.66 -5.16
C GLY A 113 1.93 9.81 -5.63
N GLY A 114 0.81 9.46 -6.27
CA GLY A 114 -0.17 10.43 -6.75
C GLY A 114 -0.24 10.56 -8.27
N TYR A 115 0.48 9.73 -9.04
CA TYR A 115 0.19 9.58 -10.46
C TYR A 115 -1.07 8.73 -10.63
N SER A 116 -2.22 9.29 -10.20
CA SER A 116 -3.41 8.55 -9.84
C SER A 116 -4.68 9.12 -10.47
N ALA A 117 -5.71 8.25 -10.61
CA ALA A 117 -7.05 8.60 -11.05
C ALA A 117 -8.12 7.97 -10.16
N LEU A 118 -9.23 8.69 -9.94
CA LEU A 118 -10.36 8.29 -9.10
C LEU A 118 -11.59 8.05 -9.99
N VAL A 119 -11.74 6.84 -10.54
CA VAL A 119 -12.70 6.52 -11.60
C VAL A 119 -13.87 5.65 -11.16
N GLN A 120 -14.11 5.54 -9.85
CA GLN A 120 -15.18 4.72 -9.29
C GLN A 120 -16.59 5.14 -9.74
N LYS A 121 -16.75 6.37 -10.21
CA LYS A 121 -18.06 6.88 -10.73
C LYS A 121 -18.11 7.09 -12.24
N GLY A 122 -16.99 6.94 -12.92
CA GLY A 122 -16.85 7.17 -14.35
C GLY A 122 -15.53 7.86 -14.66
N PHE A 123 -15.34 8.29 -15.91
CA PHE A 123 -14.11 8.90 -16.38
C PHE A 123 -14.36 10.36 -16.75
N SER A 124 -13.47 11.24 -16.30
CA SER A 124 -13.24 12.54 -16.93
C SER A 124 -12.26 12.39 -18.10
N LYS A 125 -12.11 13.45 -18.93
CA LYS A 125 -11.07 13.46 -19.95
C LYS A 125 -9.68 13.30 -19.35
N GLY A 126 -9.41 13.93 -18.20
CA GLY A 126 -8.14 13.81 -17.50
C GLY A 126 -7.86 12.39 -17.01
N ASP A 127 -8.88 11.69 -16.51
CA ASP A 127 -8.74 10.29 -16.10
C ASP A 127 -8.40 9.38 -17.29
N GLU A 128 -9.07 9.55 -18.43
CA GLU A 128 -8.81 8.74 -19.63
C GLU A 128 -7.38 8.92 -20.16
N LEU A 129 -6.89 10.16 -20.16
CA LEU A 129 -5.53 10.47 -20.60
C LEU A 129 -4.49 9.93 -19.60
N LEU A 130 -4.74 10.06 -18.31
CA LEU A 130 -3.85 9.51 -17.29
C LEU A 130 -3.77 7.98 -17.40
N LEU A 131 -4.91 7.28 -17.43
CA LEU A 131 -4.92 5.83 -17.53
C LEU A 131 -4.13 5.35 -18.75
N ARG A 132 -4.31 5.98 -19.91
CA ARG A 132 -3.58 5.66 -21.14
C ARG A 132 -2.06 5.84 -21.00
N SER A 133 -1.62 6.78 -20.19
CA SER A 133 -0.20 7.12 -20.02
C SER A 133 0.51 6.28 -18.95
N ILE A 134 -0.21 5.55 -18.06
CA ILE A 134 0.38 4.79 -16.96
C ILE A 134 1.51 3.85 -17.41
N PRO A 135 1.34 2.99 -18.43
CA PRO A 135 2.40 2.06 -18.81
C PRO A 135 3.70 2.75 -19.19
N GLN A 136 3.62 3.79 -20.02
CA GLN A 136 4.79 4.57 -20.44
C GLN A 136 5.39 5.37 -19.27
N ALA A 137 4.56 5.98 -18.44
CA ALA A 137 5.01 6.74 -17.27
C ALA A 137 5.81 5.86 -16.32
N LEU A 138 5.30 4.66 -15.98
CA LEU A 138 5.98 3.75 -15.05
C LEU A 138 7.22 3.07 -15.65
N ALA A 139 7.27 2.91 -16.97
CA ALA A 139 8.45 2.39 -17.67
C ALA A 139 9.59 3.43 -17.78
N GLN A 140 9.25 4.74 -17.83
CA GLN A 140 10.22 5.83 -18.02
C GLN A 140 10.64 6.51 -16.71
N THR A 141 9.99 6.18 -15.57
CA THR A 141 10.29 6.78 -14.25
C THR A 141 10.76 5.73 -13.26
N GLU A 142 11.61 6.13 -12.34
CA GLU A 142 12.15 5.23 -11.31
C GLU A 142 11.32 5.27 -10.03
N LEU A 143 10.98 6.47 -9.53
CA LEU A 143 10.43 6.69 -8.20
C LEU A 143 8.91 6.95 -8.19
N VAL A 144 8.31 7.13 -9.36
CA VAL A 144 6.87 7.44 -9.47
C VAL A 144 6.04 6.19 -9.26
N CYS A 145 5.06 6.29 -8.35
CA CYS A 145 4.06 5.26 -8.12
C CYS A 145 2.67 5.76 -8.55
N SER A 146 1.88 4.83 -9.07
CA SER A 146 0.55 5.09 -9.63
C SER A 146 -0.53 4.29 -8.92
N SER A 147 -1.74 4.84 -8.89
CA SER A 147 -2.92 4.09 -8.45
C SER A 147 -4.18 4.51 -9.17
N VAL A 148 -5.13 3.57 -9.26
CA VAL A 148 -6.45 3.83 -9.85
C VAL A 148 -7.51 3.28 -8.91
N ASN A 149 -8.43 4.15 -8.44
CA ASN A 149 -9.56 3.73 -7.62
C ASN A 149 -10.76 3.41 -8.52
N VAL A 150 -11.07 2.11 -8.67
CA VAL A 150 -12.10 1.61 -9.61
C VAL A 150 -13.47 1.39 -8.97
N GLY A 151 -13.53 1.38 -7.64
CA GLY A 151 -14.76 1.07 -6.91
C GLY A 151 -14.88 1.75 -5.57
N SER A 152 -16.08 1.79 -5.04
CA SER A 152 -16.33 2.16 -3.65
C SER A 152 -17.66 1.58 -3.17
N THR A 153 -17.80 1.46 -1.84
CA THR A 153 -19.06 1.01 -1.21
C THR A 153 -20.23 1.85 -1.65
N LYS A 154 -20.04 3.17 -1.86
CA LYS A 154 -21.12 4.09 -2.26
C LYS A 154 -21.38 4.15 -3.77
N ALA A 155 -20.37 3.86 -4.60
CA ALA A 155 -20.48 3.97 -6.06
C ALA A 155 -20.67 2.62 -6.76
N GLY A 156 -20.36 1.51 -6.10
CA GLY A 156 -20.23 0.21 -6.75
C GLY A 156 -18.87 0.08 -7.45
N ILE A 157 -18.77 -0.81 -8.42
CA ILE A 157 -17.53 -1.10 -9.16
C ILE A 157 -17.71 -0.64 -10.60
N ASN A 158 -16.78 0.16 -11.10
CA ASN A 158 -16.71 0.56 -12.50
C ASN A 158 -15.99 -0.55 -13.31
N MET A 159 -16.77 -1.44 -13.93
CA MET A 159 -16.23 -2.60 -14.67
C MET A 159 -15.51 -2.20 -15.95
N ASP A 160 -15.81 -1.03 -16.52
CA ASP A 160 -15.06 -0.49 -17.67
C ASP A 160 -13.64 -0.10 -17.22
N ALA A 161 -13.50 0.48 -16.01
CA ALA A 161 -12.21 0.77 -15.42
C ALA A 161 -11.45 -0.51 -15.09
N VAL A 162 -12.11 -1.50 -14.50
CA VAL A 162 -11.53 -2.81 -14.19
C VAL A 162 -10.96 -3.48 -15.44
N ALA A 163 -11.76 -3.53 -16.53
CA ALA A 163 -11.29 -4.08 -17.80
C ALA A 163 -10.09 -3.32 -18.40
N ARG A 164 -10.06 -1.99 -18.24
CA ARG A 164 -8.91 -1.17 -18.66
C ARG A 164 -7.68 -1.47 -17.83
N MET A 165 -7.83 -1.61 -16.50
CA MET A 165 -6.70 -1.90 -15.61
C MET A 165 -6.03 -3.23 -15.91
N GLY A 166 -6.79 -4.29 -16.23
CA GLY A 166 -6.20 -5.56 -16.66
C GLY A 166 -5.26 -5.39 -17.87
N ARG A 167 -5.67 -4.61 -18.87
CA ARG A 167 -4.83 -4.30 -20.05
C ARG A 167 -3.63 -3.42 -19.70
N ILE A 168 -3.83 -2.39 -18.86
CA ILE A 168 -2.77 -1.48 -18.41
C ILE A 168 -1.68 -2.26 -17.67
N ILE A 169 -2.06 -3.18 -16.78
CA ILE A 169 -1.12 -4.03 -16.04
C ILE A 169 -0.32 -4.92 -17.02
N LYS A 170 -0.98 -5.55 -17.98
CA LYS A 170 -0.29 -6.34 -19.02
C LYS A 170 0.69 -5.51 -19.83
N GLU A 171 0.29 -4.33 -20.27
CA GLU A 171 1.16 -3.42 -21.03
C GLU A 171 2.33 -2.92 -20.18
N THR A 172 2.08 -2.57 -18.91
CA THR A 172 3.13 -2.16 -17.98
C THR A 172 4.14 -3.28 -17.74
N ALA A 173 3.67 -4.51 -17.54
CA ALA A 173 4.53 -5.70 -17.41
C ALA A 173 5.40 -5.90 -18.65
N HIS A 174 4.81 -5.80 -19.86
CA HIS A 174 5.52 -5.92 -21.12
C HIS A 174 6.60 -4.85 -21.30
N LEU A 175 6.28 -3.58 -21.01
CA LEU A 175 7.23 -2.47 -21.14
C LEU A 175 8.39 -2.55 -20.12
N THR A 176 8.16 -3.20 -19.00
CA THR A 176 9.15 -3.35 -17.92
C THR A 176 9.67 -4.79 -17.80
N ARG A 177 9.47 -5.65 -18.79
CA ARG A 177 9.86 -7.07 -18.78
C ARG A 177 11.36 -7.30 -18.55
N ALA A 178 12.22 -6.37 -18.96
CA ALA A 178 13.66 -6.43 -18.68
C ALA A 178 14.02 -6.28 -17.19
N GLN A 179 13.02 -5.94 -16.37
CA GLN A 179 13.10 -5.80 -14.93
C GLN A 179 11.96 -6.61 -14.27
N ASP A 180 11.65 -7.78 -14.82
CA ASP A 180 10.65 -8.73 -14.30
C ASP A 180 9.26 -8.12 -14.02
N GLY A 181 8.86 -7.13 -14.81
CA GLY A 181 7.57 -6.46 -14.65
C GLY A 181 7.51 -5.46 -13.48
N LEU A 182 8.65 -4.97 -13.00
CA LEU A 182 8.76 -4.08 -11.83
C LEU A 182 7.87 -2.82 -11.90
N GLY A 183 7.52 -2.36 -13.11
CA GLY A 183 6.52 -1.30 -13.28
C GLY A 183 5.18 -1.62 -12.61
N CYS A 184 4.77 -2.89 -12.60
CA CYS A 184 3.54 -3.33 -11.95
C CYS A 184 3.63 -3.29 -10.42
N ALA A 185 4.82 -3.44 -9.83
CA ALA A 185 5.03 -3.26 -8.38
C ALA A 185 4.79 -1.82 -7.93
N LYS A 186 4.84 -0.85 -8.85
CA LYS A 186 4.56 0.58 -8.61
C LYS A 186 3.12 0.97 -8.96
N LEU A 187 2.26 0.03 -9.35
CA LEU A 187 0.87 0.26 -9.77
C LEU A 187 -0.11 -0.47 -8.87
N VAL A 188 -1.03 0.26 -8.26
CA VAL A 188 -2.05 -0.30 -7.36
C VAL A 188 -3.45 0.02 -7.88
N VAL A 189 -4.33 -0.98 -7.90
CA VAL A 189 -5.75 -0.78 -8.19
C VAL A 189 -6.54 -0.85 -6.89
N PHE A 190 -7.26 0.21 -6.56
CA PHE A 190 -8.00 0.33 -5.31
C PHE A 190 -9.51 0.20 -5.48
N CYS A 191 -10.16 -0.30 -4.43
CA CYS A 191 -11.54 -0.01 -4.09
C CYS A 191 -11.59 0.64 -2.69
N ASN A 192 -12.38 1.70 -2.50
CA ASN A 192 -12.42 2.52 -1.29
C ASN A 192 -11.03 3.06 -0.90
N ALA A 193 -10.29 3.61 -1.85
CA ALA A 193 -8.97 4.20 -1.56
C ALA A 193 -9.07 5.26 -0.47
N VAL A 194 -8.12 5.22 0.48
CA VAL A 194 -7.97 6.25 1.52
C VAL A 194 -7.08 7.37 1.02
N GLU A 195 -7.35 8.59 1.49
CA GLU A 195 -6.74 9.82 0.99
C GLU A 195 -5.48 10.23 1.77
N ASP A 196 -5.20 9.57 2.89
CA ASP A 196 -4.14 9.89 3.86
C ASP A 196 -3.10 8.76 4.03
N ASN A 197 -3.10 7.77 3.15
CA ASN A 197 -2.26 6.57 3.25
C ASN A 197 -0.76 6.88 3.06
N PRO A 198 0.12 6.64 4.07
CA PRO A 198 1.55 6.86 3.92
C PRO A 198 2.33 5.64 3.40
N PHE A 199 1.73 4.43 3.40
CA PHE A 199 2.45 3.17 3.20
C PHE A 199 2.51 2.68 1.77
N MET A 200 1.35 2.63 1.10
CA MET A 200 1.26 1.94 -0.19
C MET A 200 2.02 2.67 -1.30
N ALA A 201 2.59 1.90 -2.20
CA ALA A 201 2.92 2.42 -3.52
C ALA A 201 1.66 2.99 -4.16
N GLY A 202 1.75 4.16 -4.80
CA GLY A 202 0.58 4.80 -5.38
C GLY A 202 -0.36 5.49 -4.38
N ALA A 203 0.04 5.66 -3.12
CA ALA A 203 -0.62 6.58 -2.19
C ALA A 203 -0.76 7.97 -2.81
N PHE A 204 -1.83 8.67 -2.50
CA PHE A 204 -2.06 10.03 -2.98
C PHE A 204 -2.53 10.94 -1.86
N HIS A 205 -2.40 12.23 -2.07
CA HIS A 205 -2.87 13.28 -1.15
C HIS A 205 -4.27 13.72 -1.57
N GLY A 206 -5.24 13.53 -0.68
CA GLY A 206 -6.64 13.82 -0.97
C GLY A 206 -6.91 15.31 -1.20
N VAL A 207 -7.95 15.60 -1.98
CA VAL A 207 -8.35 16.98 -2.27
C VAL A 207 -8.95 17.72 -1.07
N GLY A 208 -9.39 16.99 -0.05
CA GLY A 208 -9.90 17.51 1.20
C GLY A 208 -8.84 17.79 2.27
N GLU A 209 -7.60 17.36 2.01
CA GLU A 209 -6.46 17.54 2.92
C GLU A 209 -5.90 18.97 2.89
N ALA A 210 -5.05 19.28 3.89
CA ALA A 210 -4.32 20.54 3.96
C ALA A 210 -3.36 20.71 2.76
N ASP A 211 -2.82 21.92 2.55
CA ASP A 211 -1.86 22.18 1.46
C ASP A 211 -0.59 21.33 1.57
N SER A 212 -0.20 21.00 2.80
CA SER A 212 0.78 19.96 3.10
C SER A 212 0.49 19.31 4.45
N VAL A 213 0.90 18.03 4.62
CA VAL A 213 0.70 17.27 5.84
C VAL A 213 1.82 16.23 6.03
N ILE A 214 2.16 15.91 7.27
CA ILE A 214 3.07 14.80 7.59
C ILE A 214 2.27 13.61 8.09
N ASN A 215 2.36 12.49 7.38
CA ASN A 215 1.82 11.20 7.75
C ASN A 215 2.97 10.22 8.04
N VAL A 216 2.83 9.41 9.08
CA VAL A 216 3.87 8.45 9.47
C VAL A 216 3.30 7.04 9.48
N GLY A 217 4.02 6.13 8.85
CA GLY A 217 3.75 4.71 8.92
C GLY A 217 4.73 4.04 9.88
N VAL A 218 4.20 3.32 10.87
CA VAL A 218 4.98 2.53 11.81
C VAL A 218 4.66 1.06 11.65
N SER A 219 5.68 0.20 11.74
CA SER A 219 5.54 -1.24 11.56
C SER A 219 6.29 -2.01 12.65
N GLY A 220 5.97 -3.27 12.81
CA GLY A 220 6.61 -4.15 13.78
C GLY A 220 5.96 -5.52 13.88
N PRO A 221 5.85 -6.29 12.78
CA PRO A 221 5.42 -7.68 12.83
C PRO A 221 6.28 -8.50 13.79
N GLY A 222 7.60 -8.30 13.77
CA GLY A 222 8.54 -8.96 14.67
C GLY A 222 8.26 -8.68 16.16
N VAL A 223 7.84 -7.46 16.50
CA VAL A 223 7.47 -7.11 17.90
C VAL A 223 6.25 -7.92 18.34
N VAL A 224 5.23 -8.02 17.47
CA VAL A 224 4.02 -8.79 17.76
C VAL A 224 4.35 -10.28 17.84
N TYR A 225 5.16 -10.81 16.91
CA TYR A 225 5.61 -12.19 16.91
C TYR A 225 6.30 -12.57 18.23
N HIS A 226 7.27 -11.79 18.68
CA HIS A 226 7.96 -12.02 19.95
C HIS A 226 7.02 -11.92 21.17
N ALA A 227 6.07 -10.97 21.15
CA ALA A 227 5.11 -10.86 22.21
C ALA A 227 4.24 -12.11 22.33
N LEU A 228 3.83 -12.73 21.21
CA LEU A 228 3.01 -13.94 21.19
C LEU A 228 3.73 -15.17 21.69
N GLN A 229 5.05 -15.26 21.55
CA GLN A 229 5.83 -16.35 22.14
C GLN A 229 5.61 -16.49 23.65
N SER A 230 5.34 -15.36 24.33
CA SER A 230 5.07 -15.36 25.78
C SER A 230 3.69 -15.91 26.16
N CYS A 231 2.75 -16.01 25.22
CA CYS A 231 1.40 -16.51 25.46
C CYS A 231 1.04 -17.74 24.62
N LYS A 232 2.06 -18.52 24.22
CA LYS A 232 1.89 -19.77 23.47
C LYS A 232 0.95 -20.73 24.19
N GLY A 233 -0.06 -21.24 23.47
CA GLY A 233 -1.06 -22.15 24.02
C GLY A 233 -2.09 -21.52 24.95
N GLN A 234 -2.05 -20.20 25.16
CA GLN A 234 -3.07 -19.49 25.94
C GLN A 234 -4.36 -19.29 25.11
N PRO A 235 -5.51 -19.06 25.76
CA PRO A 235 -6.76 -18.75 25.07
C PRO A 235 -6.66 -17.48 24.19
N PHE A 236 -7.50 -17.41 23.13
CA PHE A 236 -7.46 -16.31 22.17
C PHE A 236 -7.77 -14.92 22.72
N ASP A 237 -8.49 -14.82 23.84
CA ASP A 237 -8.69 -13.55 24.56
C ASP A 237 -7.38 -13.02 25.14
N VAL A 238 -6.52 -13.90 25.68
CA VAL A 238 -5.16 -13.54 26.14
C VAL A 238 -4.28 -13.12 24.96
N VAL A 239 -4.34 -13.85 23.85
CA VAL A 239 -3.63 -13.51 22.61
C VAL A 239 -4.05 -12.12 22.10
N ALA A 240 -5.36 -11.85 22.03
CA ALA A 240 -5.88 -10.55 21.58
C ALA A 240 -5.43 -9.39 22.48
N GLU A 241 -5.47 -9.57 23.81
CA GLU A 241 -5.01 -8.54 24.77
C GLU A 241 -3.50 -8.30 24.65
N THR A 242 -2.70 -9.34 24.38
CA THR A 242 -1.26 -9.22 24.15
C THR A 242 -0.98 -8.40 22.90
N ILE A 243 -1.62 -8.74 21.77
CA ILE A 243 -1.49 -8.01 20.50
C ILE A 243 -1.89 -6.54 20.68
N LYS A 244 -3.04 -6.29 21.33
CA LYS A 244 -3.54 -4.94 21.56
C LYS A 244 -2.56 -4.07 22.36
N LYS A 245 -1.97 -4.61 23.44
CA LYS A 245 -0.96 -3.91 24.24
C LYS A 245 0.30 -3.62 23.45
N THR A 246 0.76 -4.58 22.65
CA THR A 246 1.94 -4.42 21.79
C THR A 246 1.69 -3.36 20.72
N ALA A 247 0.55 -3.42 20.04
CA ALA A 247 0.13 -2.42 19.05
C ALA A 247 0.03 -1.01 19.62
N PHE A 248 -0.47 -0.87 20.86
CA PHE A 248 -0.46 0.41 21.56
C PHE A 248 0.96 0.97 21.72
N GLN A 249 1.92 0.15 22.12
CA GLN A 249 3.32 0.58 22.31
C GLN A 249 3.96 0.99 20.98
N ILE A 250 3.79 0.20 19.91
CA ILE A 250 4.28 0.49 18.56
C ILE A 250 3.72 1.83 18.08
N THR A 251 2.40 2.04 18.20
CA THR A 251 1.74 3.29 17.76
C THR A 251 2.27 4.51 18.48
N ARG A 252 2.55 4.40 19.79
CA ARG A 252 3.13 5.50 20.59
C ARG A 252 4.49 5.95 20.04
N MET A 253 5.30 5.02 19.55
CA MET A 253 6.59 5.34 18.93
C MET A 253 6.36 6.09 17.61
N GLY A 254 5.44 5.62 16.76
CA GLY A 254 5.05 6.30 15.53
C GLY A 254 4.54 7.72 15.76
N GLN A 255 3.68 7.92 16.77
CA GLN A 255 3.18 9.25 17.13
C GLN A 255 4.29 10.20 17.59
N MET A 256 5.26 9.71 18.37
CA MET A 256 6.39 10.53 18.82
C MET A 256 7.22 11.03 17.62
N VAL A 257 7.53 10.15 16.69
CA VAL A 257 8.27 10.51 15.46
C VAL A 257 7.45 11.46 14.58
N ALA A 258 6.15 11.22 14.42
CA ALA A 258 5.27 12.08 13.63
C ALA A 258 5.17 13.51 14.20
N ALA A 259 5.00 13.64 15.50
CA ALA A 259 4.95 14.94 16.18
C ALA A 259 6.27 15.71 16.02
N GLU A 260 7.41 15.02 16.13
CA GLU A 260 8.73 15.67 15.98
C GLU A 260 9.01 16.04 14.52
N ALA A 261 8.65 15.19 13.55
CA ALA A 261 8.78 15.49 12.12
C ALA A 261 7.91 16.70 11.74
N SER A 262 6.66 16.74 12.19
CA SER A 262 5.74 17.88 12.00
C SER A 262 6.33 19.18 12.54
N ARG A 263 6.85 19.15 13.76
CA ARG A 263 7.46 20.32 14.42
C ARG A 263 8.70 20.83 13.67
N ARG A 264 9.60 19.93 13.22
CA ARG A 264 10.84 20.34 12.51
C ARG A 264 10.58 20.84 11.10
N LEU A 265 9.58 20.27 10.44
CA LEU A 265 9.22 20.63 9.07
C LEU A 265 8.20 21.78 9.00
N ASP A 266 7.73 22.28 10.15
CA ASP A 266 6.66 23.29 10.24
C ASP A 266 5.45 22.93 9.34
N THR A 267 5.04 21.66 9.42
CA THR A 267 3.99 21.08 8.58
C THR A 267 2.99 20.34 9.47
N PRO A 268 1.67 20.52 9.30
CA PRO A 268 0.67 19.87 10.14
C PRO A 268 0.88 18.36 10.26
N PHE A 269 0.64 17.83 11.46
CA PHE A 269 0.60 16.39 11.71
C PHE A 269 -0.76 15.85 11.27
N GLY A 270 -0.77 14.93 10.30
CA GLY A 270 -1.94 14.23 9.81
C GLY A 270 -2.22 12.98 10.62
N ILE A 271 -1.74 11.82 10.15
CA ILE A 271 -2.04 10.53 10.79
C ILE A 271 -0.79 9.71 11.10
N VAL A 272 -1.00 8.75 12.03
CA VAL A 272 -0.13 7.58 12.21
C VAL A 272 -0.86 6.36 11.68
N ASP A 273 -0.24 5.69 10.73
CA ASP A 273 -0.70 4.40 10.22
C ASP A 273 0.10 3.29 10.93
N LEU A 274 -0.58 2.50 11.75
CA LEU A 274 -0.01 1.28 12.31
C LEU A 274 -0.36 0.12 11.40
N SER A 275 0.50 -0.18 10.46
CA SER A 275 0.36 -1.36 9.61
C SER A 275 1.47 -2.36 9.90
N LEU A 276 1.09 -3.57 10.30
CA LEU A 276 2.02 -4.69 10.36
C LEU A 276 2.41 -5.06 8.93
N ALA A 277 3.33 -4.30 8.37
CA ALA A 277 3.86 -4.50 7.03
C ALA A 277 5.19 -5.27 7.17
N PRO A 278 5.25 -6.53 6.74
CA PRO A 278 6.45 -7.35 6.89
C PRO A 278 7.61 -6.84 6.04
N THR A 279 8.79 -7.38 6.29
CA THR A 279 9.95 -7.30 5.42
C THR A 279 10.44 -8.71 5.07
N PRO A 280 11.29 -8.88 4.04
CA PRO A 280 11.89 -10.18 3.75
C PRO A 280 12.81 -10.72 4.87
N ALA A 281 13.06 -9.94 5.90
CA ALA A 281 13.90 -10.35 7.03
C ALA A 281 13.23 -11.44 7.87
N VAL A 282 14.00 -12.46 8.23
CA VAL A 282 13.54 -13.53 9.13
C VAL A 282 13.13 -12.95 10.48
N GLY A 283 11.93 -13.30 10.94
CA GLY A 283 11.38 -12.82 12.20
C GLY A 283 10.50 -11.55 12.08
N ASP A 284 10.37 -10.99 10.86
CA ASP A 284 9.49 -9.84 10.58
C ASP A 284 8.36 -10.24 9.61
N SER A 285 7.58 -11.24 9.98
CA SER A 285 6.57 -11.90 9.13
C SER A 285 5.20 -11.92 9.78
N VAL A 286 4.17 -11.51 9.04
CA VAL A 286 2.76 -11.65 9.44
C VAL A 286 2.33 -13.11 9.38
N ALA A 287 2.79 -13.88 8.40
CA ALA A 287 2.51 -15.31 8.33
C ALA A 287 2.99 -16.04 9.61
N ARG A 288 4.19 -15.71 10.09
CA ARG A 288 4.72 -16.31 11.32
C ARG A 288 3.93 -15.91 12.58
N ILE A 289 3.36 -14.71 12.62
CA ILE A 289 2.42 -14.33 13.67
C ILE A 289 1.19 -15.26 13.68
N LEU A 290 0.63 -15.54 12.49
CA LEU A 290 -0.54 -16.43 12.35
C LEU A 290 -0.20 -17.86 12.73
N GLU A 291 0.99 -18.33 12.38
CA GLU A 291 1.48 -19.67 12.76
C GLU A 291 1.72 -19.77 14.28
N GLU A 292 2.24 -18.73 14.93
CA GLU A 292 2.41 -18.73 16.39
C GLU A 292 1.08 -18.78 17.14
N MET A 293 -0.04 -18.41 16.49
CA MET A 293 -1.40 -18.63 17.02
C MET A 293 -1.85 -20.10 16.97
N GLY A 294 -1.02 -21.01 16.46
CA GLY A 294 -1.27 -22.46 16.44
C GLY A 294 -1.58 -23.04 15.05
N LEU A 295 -1.35 -22.28 13.98
CA LEU A 295 -1.44 -22.80 12.60
C LEU A 295 -0.12 -23.44 12.20
N ALA A 296 -0.16 -24.62 11.57
CA ALA A 296 1.05 -25.29 11.11
C ALA A 296 1.73 -24.54 9.96
N VAL A 297 0.94 -24.02 9.01
CA VAL A 297 1.37 -23.23 7.85
C VAL A 297 0.32 -22.17 7.57
N CYS A 298 0.75 -20.95 7.27
CA CYS A 298 -0.12 -19.87 6.82
C CYS A 298 -0.84 -20.30 5.52
N GLY A 299 -2.13 -20.02 5.41
CA GLY A 299 -2.96 -20.49 4.29
C GLY A 299 -3.87 -21.68 4.66
N THR A 300 -3.50 -22.50 5.66
CA THR A 300 -4.36 -23.60 6.13
C THR A 300 -5.70 -23.08 6.71
N HIS A 301 -6.67 -23.99 6.88
CA HIS A 301 -7.95 -23.64 7.50
C HIS A 301 -7.73 -23.05 8.91
N GLY A 302 -8.40 -21.91 9.20
CA GLY A 302 -8.19 -21.12 10.42
C GLY A 302 -7.40 -19.83 10.18
N THR A 303 -6.60 -19.73 9.11
CA THR A 303 -5.78 -18.54 8.81
C THR A 303 -6.61 -17.25 8.74
N THR A 304 -7.75 -17.27 8.04
CA THR A 304 -8.65 -16.10 7.94
C THR A 304 -9.19 -15.68 9.31
N ALA A 305 -9.52 -16.62 10.19
CA ALA A 305 -9.99 -16.32 11.55
C ALA A 305 -8.87 -15.73 12.43
N ALA A 306 -7.66 -16.31 12.35
CA ALA A 306 -6.49 -15.79 13.06
C ALA A 306 -6.13 -14.37 12.59
N LEU A 307 -6.18 -14.11 11.27
CA LEU A 307 -5.96 -12.79 10.70
C LEU A 307 -7.03 -11.77 11.11
N ALA A 308 -8.29 -12.19 11.21
CA ALA A 308 -9.38 -11.33 11.72
C ALA A 308 -9.10 -10.87 13.16
N LEU A 309 -8.68 -11.79 14.03
CA LEU A 309 -8.28 -11.48 15.40
C LEU A 309 -7.09 -10.53 15.43
N LEU A 310 -6.04 -10.83 14.66
CA LEU A 310 -4.84 -9.99 14.58
C LEU A 310 -5.19 -8.56 14.15
N ASN A 311 -5.90 -8.42 13.04
CA ASN A 311 -6.24 -7.12 12.45
C ASN A 311 -7.09 -6.26 13.41
N ASP A 312 -8.09 -6.86 14.06
CA ASP A 312 -8.96 -6.17 15.03
C ASP A 312 -8.18 -5.73 16.29
N ALA A 313 -7.35 -6.62 16.84
CA ALA A 313 -6.54 -6.30 18.03
C ALA A 313 -5.52 -5.20 17.76
N VAL A 314 -4.87 -5.21 16.58
CA VAL A 314 -3.94 -4.16 16.13
C VAL A 314 -4.66 -2.81 16.04
N LYS A 315 -5.81 -2.75 15.39
CA LYS A 315 -6.60 -1.51 15.27
C LYS A 315 -7.04 -0.97 16.62
N LYS A 316 -7.50 -1.84 17.53
CA LYS A 316 -7.87 -1.45 18.90
C LYS A 316 -6.71 -0.85 19.68
N GLY A 317 -5.51 -1.47 19.56
CA GLY A 317 -4.30 -0.95 20.19
C GLY A 317 -3.90 0.42 19.64
N GLY A 318 -3.95 0.60 18.32
CA GLY A 318 -3.66 1.85 17.65
C GLY A 318 -4.56 3.00 18.09
N VAL A 319 -5.88 2.82 18.03
CA VAL A 319 -6.87 3.83 18.42
C VAL A 319 -6.74 4.23 19.89
N MET A 320 -6.33 3.31 20.76
CA MET A 320 -6.08 3.63 22.18
C MET A 320 -4.80 4.45 22.38
N ALA A 321 -3.85 4.39 21.48
CA ALA A 321 -2.54 5.04 21.58
C ALA A 321 -2.52 6.46 21.04
N SER A 322 -3.31 6.77 20.03
CA SER A 322 -3.31 8.04 19.31
C SER A 322 -4.70 8.43 18.81
N GLY A 323 -5.02 9.71 18.89
CA GLY A 323 -6.19 10.29 18.23
C GLY A 323 -5.97 10.57 16.72
N HIS A 324 -4.77 10.31 16.21
CA HIS A 324 -4.36 10.52 14.83
C HIS A 324 -4.23 9.21 14.03
N VAL A 325 -4.88 8.14 14.44
CA VAL A 325 -4.83 6.86 13.70
C VAL A 325 -5.63 6.99 12.41
N GLY A 326 -5.01 6.62 11.30
CA GLY A 326 -5.61 6.70 9.96
C GLY A 326 -4.94 5.74 8.97
N GLY A 327 -5.02 6.07 7.70
CA GLY A 327 -4.45 5.26 6.62
C GLY A 327 -5.09 3.89 6.51
N LEU A 328 -4.28 2.86 6.37
CA LEU A 328 -4.72 1.49 6.21
C LEU A 328 -4.74 0.69 7.52
N SER A 329 -4.00 1.12 8.52
CA SER A 329 -3.82 0.51 9.85
C SER A 329 -4.35 -0.92 10.03
N GLY A 330 -3.47 -1.86 10.38
CA GLY A 330 -3.84 -3.26 10.57
C GLY A 330 -2.77 -4.24 10.09
N ALA A 331 -3.14 -5.41 9.60
CA ALA A 331 -2.21 -6.42 9.12
C ALA A 331 -2.16 -6.45 7.58
N PHE A 332 -0.95 -6.30 7.01
CA PHE A 332 -0.66 -6.48 5.58
C PHE A 332 -0.29 -7.93 5.28
N ILE A 333 -0.59 -8.36 4.07
CA ILE A 333 -0.30 -9.72 3.61
C ILE A 333 0.37 -9.73 2.22
N PRO A 334 1.43 -8.92 1.98
CA PRO A 334 2.15 -8.95 0.72
C PRO A 334 2.93 -10.26 0.59
N VAL A 335 2.84 -10.91 -0.57
CA VAL A 335 3.50 -12.22 -0.73
C VAL A 335 5.02 -12.07 -0.84
N SER A 336 5.53 -11.09 -1.59
CA SER A 336 6.98 -10.96 -1.80
C SER A 336 7.77 -10.39 -0.62
N GLU A 337 7.08 -9.68 0.28
CA GLU A 337 7.71 -8.97 1.39
C GLU A 337 7.68 -9.76 2.70
N ASP A 338 7.12 -10.98 2.72
CA ASP A 338 6.91 -11.80 3.90
C ASP A 338 7.46 -13.22 3.70
N GLU A 339 8.54 -13.58 4.41
CA GLU A 339 9.20 -14.87 4.25
C GLU A 339 8.28 -16.06 4.54
N GLY A 340 7.33 -15.92 5.43
CA GLY A 340 6.35 -16.96 5.75
C GLY A 340 5.27 -17.08 4.67
N MET A 341 4.83 -15.95 4.05
CA MET A 341 3.91 -15.99 2.90
C MET A 341 4.59 -16.61 1.69
N ILE A 342 5.85 -16.27 1.41
CA ILE A 342 6.65 -16.88 0.35
C ILE A 342 6.73 -18.39 0.55
N ALA A 343 7.10 -18.84 1.74
CA ALA A 343 7.21 -20.26 2.05
C ALA A 343 5.88 -21.00 1.89
N ALA A 344 4.78 -20.42 2.36
CA ALA A 344 3.44 -21.00 2.26
C ALA A 344 2.91 -21.04 0.82
N ALA A 345 3.27 -20.07 0.00
CA ALA A 345 2.92 -20.04 -1.43
C ALA A 345 3.71 -21.10 -2.22
N LEU A 346 5.01 -21.27 -1.95
CA LEU A 346 5.85 -22.33 -2.54
C LEU A 346 5.39 -23.73 -2.14
N ASP A 347 4.93 -23.91 -0.89
CA ASP A 347 4.34 -25.18 -0.41
C ASP A 347 2.97 -25.47 -1.04
N GLY A 348 2.32 -24.48 -1.67
CA GLY A 348 0.99 -24.59 -2.25
C GLY A 348 -0.16 -24.51 -1.24
N THR A 349 0.12 -24.28 0.05
CA THR A 349 -0.90 -24.11 1.09
C THR A 349 -1.56 -22.72 0.99
N LEU A 350 -0.80 -21.71 0.60
CA LEU A 350 -1.31 -20.35 0.34
C LEU A 350 -1.56 -20.17 -1.15
N THR A 351 -2.82 -20.07 -1.53
CA THR A 351 -3.29 -19.86 -2.91
C THR A 351 -3.87 -18.46 -3.07
N ILE A 352 -4.10 -18.01 -4.32
CA ILE A 352 -4.76 -16.71 -4.58
C ILE A 352 -6.17 -16.71 -3.99
N ASP A 353 -6.97 -17.78 -4.16
CA ASP A 353 -8.30 -17.90 -3.54
C ASP A 353 -8.26 -17.77 -2.01
N LYS A 354 -7.20 -18.32 -1.40
CA LYS A 354 -7.02 -18.20 0.05
C LYS A 354 -6.65 -16.78 0.45
N LEU A 355 -5.81 -16.12 -0.33
CA LEU A 355 -5.47 -14.72 -0.13
C LEU A 355 -6.71 -13.84 -0.29
N GLU A 356 -7.56 -14.04 -1.31
CA GLU A 356 -8.84 -13.33 -1.47
C GLU A 356 -9.74 -13.49 -0.26
N ALA A 357 -9.86 -14.71 0.29
CA ALA A 357 -10.60 -14.91 1.54
C ALA A 357 -9.97 -14.17 2.73
N MET A 358 -8.64 -14.08 2.80
CA MET A 358 -7.93 -13.34 3.84
C MET A 358 -8.11 -11.83 3.68
N THR A 359 -8.25 -11.33 2.46
CA THR A 359 -8.45 -9.89 2.20
C THR A 359 -9.78 -9.38 2.72
N CYS A 360 -10.75 -10.25 2.98
CA CYS A 360 -11.99 -9.86 3.68
C CYS A 360 -11.70 -9.26 5.07
N VAL A 361 -10.61 -9.64 5.71
CA VAL A 361 -10.31 -9.31 7.12
C VAL A 361 -8.94 -8.67 7.33
N CYS A 362 -8.08 -8.57 6.31
CA CYS A 362 -6.82 -7.83 6.37
C CYS A 362 -7.05 -6.31 6.25
N SER A 363 -5.99 -5.53 6.28
CA SER A 363 -6.10 -4.06 6.15
C SER A 363 -5.98 -3.55 4.71
N VAL A 364 -5.47 -4.34 3.78
CA VAL A 364 -5.18 -3.89 2.40
C VAL A 364 -5.93 -4.71 1.36
N GLY A 365 -5.37 -5.81 0.87
CA GLY A 365 -5.88 -6.59 -0.25
C GLY A 365 -4.84 -7.57 -0.76
N LEU A 366 -4.96 -7.99 -2.02
CA LEU A 366 -3.95 -8.78 -2.73
C LEU A 366 -2.75 -7.91 -3.04
N ASP A 367 -1.61 -8.22 -2.45
CA ASP A 367 -0.45 -7.38 -2.55
C ASP A 367 0.80 -8.16 -2.97
N MET A 368 1.53 -7.61 -3.95
CA MET A 368 2.78 -8.17 -4.48
C MET A 368 2.63 -9.62 -4.95
N ILE A 369 1.63 -9.88 -5.78
CA ILE A 369 1.32 -11.21 -6.33
C ILE A 369 1.97 -11.36 -7.70
N ALA A 370 3.04 -12.15 -7.79
CA ALA A 370 3.61 -12.53 -9.09
C ALA A 370 2.76 -13.64 -9.72
N VAL A 371 2.45 -13.49 -11.01
CA VAL A 371 1.69 -14.47 -11.80
C VAL A 371 2.39 -14.72 -13.14
N PRO A 372 2.13 -15.87 -13.83
CA PRO A 372 2.71 -16.11 -15.13
C PRO A 372 2.43 -14.96 -16.11
N GLY A 373 3.43 -14.58 -16.90
CA GLY A 373 3.28 -13.54 -17.92
C GLY A 373 2.24 -13.88 -19.00
N SER A 374 1.87 -15.17 -19.15
CA SER A 374 0.79 -15.63 -20.02
C SER A 374 -0.61 -15.33 -19.50
N THR A 375 -0.76 -14.96 -18.22
CA THR A 375 -2.06 -14.61 -17.61
C THR A 375 -2.75 -13.51 -18.42
N SER A 376 -3.99 -13.74 -18.83
CA SER A 376 -4.74 -12.81 -19.68
C SER A 376 -5.09 -11.52 -18.96
N ALA A 377 -5.29 -10.45 -19.73
CA ALA A 377 -5.77 -9.18 -19.16
C ALA A 377 -7.15 -9.33 -18.51
N GLU A 378 -7.99 -10.22 -19.02
CA GLU A 378 -9.32 -10.51 -18.52
C GLU A 378 -9.26 -11.25 -17.18
N THR A 379 -8.33 -12.20 -17.01
CA THR A 379 -8.10 -12.87 -15.72
C THR A 379 -7.61 -11.89 -14.66
N ILE A 380 -6.65 -11.02 -15.01
CA ILE A 380 -6.18 -9.95 -14.10
C ILE A 380 -7.34 -9.01 -13.74
N ALA A 381 -8.15 -8.63 -14.71
CA ALA A 381 -9.34 -7.79 -14.49
C ALA A 381 -10.36 -8.48 -13.57
N ALA A 382 -10.53 -9.81 -13.69
CA ALA A 382 -11.43 -10.57 -12.83
C ALA A 382 -10.94 -10.61 -11.38
N ILE A 383 -9.64 -10.82 -11.14
CA ILE A 383 -9.02 -10.72 -9.81
C ILE A 383 -9.26 -9.32 -9.20
N ILE A 384 -9.11 -8.26 -10.00
CA ILE A 384 -9.42 -6.88 -9.56
C ILE A 384 -10.89 -6.73 -9.21
N ALA A 385 -11.80 -7.33 -9.99
CA ALA A 385 -13.24 -7.27 -9.73
C ALA A 385 -13.62 -7.98 -8.42
N ASP A 386 -13.03 -9.14 -8.13
CA ASP A 386 -13.27 -9.90 -6.90
C ASP A 386 -12.78 -9.13 -5.68
N GLU A 387 -11.58 -8.58 -5.72
CA GLU A 387 -11.06 -7.73 -4.64
C GLU A 387 -11.87 -6.43 -4.45
N ALA A 388 -12.30 -5.82 -5.54
CA ALA A 388 -13.18 -4.66 -5.46
C ALA A 388 -14.54 -5.01 -4.85
N ALA A 389 -15.06 -6.21 -5.12
CA ALA A 389 -16.30 -6.71 -4.50
C ALA A 389 -16.12 -6.95 -3.01
N VAL A 390 -15.00 -7.56 -2.59
CA VAL A 390 -14.64 -7.70 -1.16
C VAL A 390 -14.60 -6.33 -0.47
N GLY A 391 -13.90 -5.36 -1.05
CA GLY A 391 -13.82 -4.00 -0.49
C GLY A 391 -15.18 -3.30 -0.42
N MET A 392 -15.94 -3.37 -1.50
CA MET A 392 -17.27 -2.74 -1.60
C MET A 392 -18.25 -3.28 -0.56
N VAL A 393 -18.34 -4.61 -0.44
CA VAL A 393 -19.31 -5.27 0.46
C VAL A 393 -18.93 -5.10 1.94
N ASN A 394 -17.66 -5.17 2.26
CA ASN A 394 -17.16 -5.04 3.63
C ASN A 394 -16.89 -3.59 4.07
N SER A 395 -17.14 -2.60 3.21
CA SER A 395 -16.87 -1.18 3.49
C SER A 395 -15.43 -0.94 3.95
N LYS A 396 -14.48 -1.63 3.32
CA LYS A 396 -13.05 -1.52 3.60
C LYS A 396 -12.27 -1.18 2.34
N THR A 397 -11.08 -0.63 2.49
CA THR A 397 -10.13 -0.49 1.38
C THR A 397 -9.64 -1.87 0.96
N THR A 398 -9.67 -2.14 -0.34
CA THR A 398 -8.90 -3.22 -0.95
C THR A 398 -7.99 -2.67 -2.03
N ALA A 399 -6.84 -3.30 -2.18
CA ALA A 399 -5.83 -2.96 -3.16
C ALA A 399 -5.42 -4.23 -3.92
N VAL A 400 -5.10 -4.09 -5.19
CA VAL A 400 -4.56 -5.17 -6.02
C VAL A 400 -3.25 -4.70 -6.63
N ARG A 401 -2.19 -5.46 -6.36
CA ARG A 401 -0.87 -5.30 -6.95
C ARG A 401 -0.42 -6.64 -7.49
N VAL A 402 -0.79 -6.91 -8.75
CA VAL A 402 -0.47 -8.14 -9.49
C VAL A 402 0.61 -7.84 -10.50
N ILE A 403 1.61 -8.73 -10.59
CA ILE A 403 2.81 -8.58 -11.39
C ILE A 403 2.91 -9.76 -12.36
N PRO A 404 2.44 -9.61 -13.61
CA PRO A 404 2.66 -10.61 -14.65
C PRO A 404 4.14 -10.64 -15.05
N VAL A 405 4.79 -11.80 -14.93
CA VAL A 405 6.23 -11.94 -15.21
C VAL A 405 6.43 -12.72 -16.51
N GLU A 406 6.86 -12.02 -17.55
CA GLU A 406 7.08 -12.64 -18.87
C GLU A 406 8.23 -13.65 -18.83
N GLY A 407 7.95 -14.88 -19.29
CA GLY A 407 8.94 -15.95 -19.36
C GLY A 407 9.12 -16.75 -18.06
N ALA A 408 8.38 -16.41 -17.00
CA ALA A 408 8.41 -17.18 -15.74
C ALA A 408 7.25 -18.19 -15.67
N ASP A 409 7.54 -19.35 -15.15
CA ASP A 409 6.60 -20.43 -14.88
C ASP A 409 6.16 -20.42 -13.42
N VAL A 410 5.05 -21.12 -13.10
CA VAL A 410 4.57 -21.27 -11.73
C VAL A 410 5.63 -21.91 -10.84
N GLY A 411 5.94 -21.28 -9.73
CA GLY A 411 6.96 -21.70 -8.76
C GLY A 411 8.32 -21.03 -8.96
N ASP A 412 8.56 -20.34 -10.08
CA ASP A 412 9.78 -19.57 -10.27
C ASP A 412 9.83 -18.42 -9.27
N MET A 413 11.02 -18.09 -8.79
CA MET A 413 11.24 -16.93 -7.90
C MET A 413 11.61 -15.70 -8.71
N VAL A 414 10.95 -14.59 -8.41
CA VAL A 414 11.15 -13.30 -9.08
C VAL A 414 11.68 -12.28 -8.08
N GLU A 415 12.81 -11.66 -8.39
CA GLU A 415 13.45 -10.65 -7.53
C GLU A 415 12.87 -9.25 -7.81
N MET A 416 12.25 -8.67 -6.80
CA MET A 416 11.72 -7.29 -6.87
C MET A 416 12.71 -6.26 -6.31
N GLY A 417 13.70 -6.73 -5.54
CA GLY A 417 14.76 -5.94 -4.93
C GLY A 417 14.37 -5.15 -3.70
N GLY A 418 15.36 -4.89 -2.83
CA GLY A 418 15.21 -4.08 -1.62
C GLY A 418 14.12 -4.60 -0.69
N LEU A 419 13.27 -3.69 -0.22
CA LEU A 419 12.13 -4.02 0.66
C LEU A 419 10.98 -4.74 -0.05
N LEU A 420 10.93 -4.71 -1.38
CA LEU A 420 9.90 -5.42 -2.14
C LEU A 420 10.17 -6.94 -2.20
N GLY A 421 11.37 -7.36 -1.83
CA GLY A 421 11.75 -8.76 -1.66
C GLY A 421 11.73 -9.58 -2.95
N SER A 422 11.30 -10.83 -2.83
CA SER A 422 11.16 -11.77 -3.94
C SER A 422 9.84 -12.53 -3.83
N ALA A 423 9.18 -12.80 -4.96
CA ALA A 423 7.90 -13.49 -4.99
C ALA A 423 7.99 -14.80 -5.77
N PRO A 424 7.36 -15.89 -5.29
CA PRO A 424 7.07 -17.03 -6.14
C PRO A 424 5.96 -16.68 -7.13
N VAL A 425 6.10 -17.10 -8.38
CA VAL A 425 5.03 -17.00 -9.38
C VAL A 425 3.91 -17.95 -8.99
N MET A 426 2.75 -17.39 -8.66
CA MET A 426 1.60 -18.14 -8.17
C MET A 426 0.68 -18.59 -9.32
N PRO A 427 0.06 -19.79 -9.22
CA PRO A 427 -0.89 -20.24 -10.22
C PRO A 427 -2.16 -19.39 -10.22
N VAL A 428 -2.73 -19.18 -11.41
CA VAL A 428 -4.07 -18.61 -11.62
C VAL A 428 -4.98 -19.65 -12.27
N HIS A 429 -6.31 -19.47 -12.11
CA HIS A 429 -7.26 -20.35 -12.79
C HIS A 429 -7.18 -20.19 -14.31
N GLU A 430 -7.22 -21.31 -15.04
CA GLU A 430 -7.16 -21.33 -16.52
C GLU A 430 -8.53 -21.02 -17.16
N ALA A 431 -9.63 -21.18 -16.42
CA ALA A 431 -10.97 -20.91 -16.92
C ALA A 431 -11.13 -19.42 -17.27
N SER A 432 -11.66 -19.15 -18.47
CA SER A 432 -11.76 -17.79 -19.01
C SER A 432 -12.83 -16.95 -18.30
N SER A 433 -12.45 -15.75 -17.90
CA SER A 433 -13.37 -14.68 -17.41
C SER A 433 -13.69 -13.63 -18.50
N ALA A 434 -13.32 -13.86 -19.75
CA ALA A 434 -13.40 -12.87 -20.82
C ALA A 434 -14.84 -12.34 -21.04
N ASP A 435 -15.82 -13.21 -21.11
CA ASP A 435 -17.22 -12.81 -21.31
C ASP A 435 -17.78 -12.03 -20.12
N PHE A 436 -17.35 -12.35 -18.90
CA PHE A 436 -17.73 -11.60 -17.70
C PHE A 436 -17.16 -10.18 -17.75
N ILE A 437 -15.90 -10.03 -18.05
CA ILE A 437 -15.21 -8.73 -18.13
C ILE A 437 -15.73 -7.90 -19.32
N ALA A 438 -16.01 -8.55 -20.46
CA ALA A 438 -16.54 -7.88 -21.65
C ALA A 438 -17.93 -7.26 -21.46
N ARG A 439 -18.67 -7.63 -20.42
CA ARG A 439 -19.98 -7.00 -20.12
C ARG A 439 -19.86 -5.51 -19.79
N GLY A 440 -18.72 -5.11 -19.19
CA GLY A 440 -18.48 -3.70 -18.82
C GLY A 440 -19.53 -3.11 -17.89
N GLY A 441 -19.69 -1.80 -17.95
CA GLY A 441 -20.69 -1.06 -17.18
C GLY A 441 -20.35 -0.98 -15.69
N ARG A 442 -21.34 -1.24 -14.83
CA ARG A 442 -21.19 -1.08 -13.37
C ARG A 442 -21.80 -2.24 -12.59
N ILE A 443 -21.09 -2.77 -11.61
CA ILE A 443 -21.69 -3.53 -10.52
C ILE A 443 -22.24 -2.51 -9.52
N PRO A 444 -23.57 -2.50 -9.24
CA PRO A 444 -24.18 -1.51 -8.36
C PRO A 444 -23.64 -1.58 -6.93
N ALA A 445 -23.76 -0.45 -6.23
CA ALA A 445 -23.47 -0.38 -4.80
C ALA A 445 -24.35 -1.37 -4.01
N PRO A 446 -23.82 -2.07 -2.98
CA PRO A 446 -24.59 -3.04 -2.22
C PRO A 446 -25.68 -2.35 -1.37
N LEU A 447 -26.72 -3.10 -1.02
CA LEU A 447 -27.86 -2.56 -0.25
C LEU A 447 -27.44 -1.89 1.06
N GLN A 448 -26.45 -2.43 1.75
CA GLN A 448 -25.93 -1.86 3.00
C GLN A 448 -25.33 -0.46 2.85
N SER A 449 -24.92 -0.06 1.65
CA SER A 449 -24.42 1.29 1.40
C SER A 449 -25.52 2.34 1.38
N LEU A 450 -26.77 1.91 1.30
CA LEU A 450 -27.96 2.78 1.36
C LEU A 450 -28.37 3.13 2.79
N LYS A 451 -27.66 2.65 3.80
CA LYS A 451 -27.86 3.07 5.19
C LYS A 451 -27.39 4.52 5.33
N ASN A 452 -28.31 5.37 5.67
CA ASN A 452 -28.05 6.78 5.95
C ASN A 452 -27.47 6.96 7.35
#